data_a890776d3fac51293c425841eb4c29f7
#
_entry.id   a890776d3fac51293c425841eb4c29f7
#
_cell.length_a   1.000
_cell.length_b   1.000
_cell.length_c   1.000
_cell.angle_alpha   90.00
_cell.angle_beta   90.00
_cell.angle_gamma   90.00
#
_symmetry.space_group_name_H-M   'P 1'
#
loop_
_entity.id
_entity.type
_entity.pdbx_description
1 polymer ?
#
loop_
_entity_poly.entity_id
_entity_poly.type
_entity_poly.pdbx_seq_one_letter_code
_entity_poly.pdbx_strand_id
1 'polypeptide(L)'
;MKRSLCFLIATLTLLTLVLSGCADNAAPEGYQNAAGESEPFYLYVPTTWVLNNSGGTASAYYSSDDYSNVSMTCMIIDPEEMDELEEYKSATLAELESVLPDFKVIETPADSDVSDEEKATLTLGGRDAISFEYECTLSGKTYRYMQVVTLKDDFFYLLTYTSLAENYDKHLEAIGGIIENVTFKKD
;
A
#
# COMPACT_ATOMS: atom_id res chain seq x y z
N MET A 1 53.35 20.40 42.94
CA MET A 1 52.11 19.63 43.16
C MET A 1 50.98 20.26 42.37
N LYS A 2 50.88 19.99 41.07
CA LYS A 2 49.81 20.40 40.16
C LYS A 2 49.79 19.45 38.95
N ARG A 3 49.29 18.26 39.11
CA ARG A 3 49.07 17.30 37.99
C ARG A 3 48.11 16.23 38.55
N SER A 4 46.81 16.39 38.45
CA SER A 4 45.83 15.31 38.64
C SER A 4 44.41 15.81 38.59
N LEU A 5 44.04 16.75 37.71
CA LEU A 5 42.64 17.18 37.57
C LEU A 5 42.15 17.26 36.12
N CYS A 6 42.85 16.66 35.20
CA CYS A 6 42.41 16.70 33.78
C CYS A 6 41.97 15.35 33.19
N PHE A 7 41.86 14.30 33.99
CA PHE A 7 41.49 12.96 33.46
C PHE A 7 40.10 12.49 33.84
N LEU A 8 39.24 13.30 34.42
CA LEU A 8 37.92 12.87 34.91
C LEU A 8 36.75 13.48 34.15
N ILE A 9 37.00 14.24 33.06
CA ILE A 9 35.92 14.83 32.25
C ILE A 9 35.77 14.15 30.86
N ALA A 10 36.71 13.25 30.49
CA ALA A 10 36.72 12.63 29.17
C ALA A 10 35.97 11.30 29.08
N THR A 11 35.35 10.81 30.16
CA THR A 11 34.66 9.49 30.16
C THR A 11 33.15 9.54 30.34
N LEU A 12 32.54 10.72 30.32
CA LEU A 12 31.07 10.84 30.49
C LEU A 12 30.31 11.28 29.23
N THR A 13 30.96 11.35 28.08
CA THR A 13 30.30 11.73 26.80
C THR A 13 30.18 10.59 25.79
N LEU A 14 30.40 9.34 26.19
CA LEU A 14 30.36 8.21 25.27
C LEU A 14 29.35 7.14 25.66
N LEU A 15 28.26 7.50 26.31
CA LEU A 15 27.21 6.52 26.65
C LEU A 15 25.79 7.04 26.36
N THR A 16 25.63 7.79 25.29
CA THR A 16 24.30 8.08 24.73
C THR A 16 24.24 7.61 23.27
N LEU A 17 24.81 6.45 22.99
CA LEU A 17 24.67 5.78 21.72
C LEU A 17 23.77 4.56 21.92
N VAL A 18 22.59 4.64 21.28
CA VAL A 18 21.81 3.51 20.76
C VAL A 18 21.00 2.74 21.80
N LEU A 19 19.90 3.32 22.20
CA LEU A 19 18.66 2.57 22.33
C LEU A 19 17.64 3.11 21.32
N SER A 20 18.05 3.29 20.06
CA SER A 20 17.13 3.11 18.95
C SER A 20 16.92 1.61 18.83
N GLY A 21 16.21 1.02 19.76
CA GLY A 21 15.51 -0.19 19.49
C GLY A 21 14.54 0.16 18.37
N CYS A 22 14.90 -0.20 17.14
CA CYS A 22 13.97 -0.26 16.04
C CYS A 22 12.83 -1.16 16.53
N ALA A 23 11.73 -0.56 16.94
CA ALA A 23 10.46 -1.24 16.82
C ALA A 23 10.32 -1.44 15.31
N ASP A 24 10.53 -2.66 14.82
CA ASP A 24 10.42 -3.06 13.42
C ASP A 24 9.05 -2.67 12.79
N ASN A 25 8.17 -2.04 13.55
CA ASN A 25 6.76 -1.74 13.25
C ASN A 25 6.37 -0.28 13.53
N ALA A 26 7.32 0.63 13.73
CA ALA A 26 7.00 2.05 13.88
C ALA A 26 6.56 2.62 12.53
N ALA A 27 5.44 3.35 12.50
CA ALA A 27 5.00 4.04 11.30
C ALA A 27 6.10 5.02 10.84
N PRO A 28 6.35 5.13 9.52
CA PRO A 28 7.25 6.14 8.97
C PRO A 28 6.81 7.55 9.38
N GLU A 29 7.75 8.50 9.37
CA GLU A 29 7.44 9.90 9.68
C GLU A 29 6.35 10.43 8.73
N GLY A 30 5.33 11.07 9.28
CA GLY A 30 4.18 11.57 8.53
C GLY A 30 3.11 10.53 8.19
N TYR A 31 3.29 9.27 8.60
CA TYR A 31 2.33 8.18 8.37
C TYR A 31 1.72 7.66 9.67
N GLN A 32 0.58 7.00 9.53
CA GLN A 32 -0.13 6.28 10.58
C GLN A 32 -0.61 4.92 10.07
N ASN A 33 -0.73 3.93 10.94
CA ASN A 33 -1.19 2.60 10.54
C ASN A 33 -2.72 2.54 10.47
N ALA A 34 -3.26 2.14 9.33
CA ALA A 34 -4.68 1.92 9.11
C ALA A 34 -5.10 0.45 9.34
N ALA A 35 -4.15 -0.48 9.44
CA ALA A 35 -4.46 -1.89 9.67
C ALA A 35 -4.73 -2.17 11.15
N GLY A 36 -5.69 -3.05 11.42
CA GLY A 36 -5.97 -3.56 12.76
C GLY A 36 -4.84 -4.47 13.28
N GLU A 37 -4.91 -4.80 14.58
CA GLU A 37 -3.92 -5.70 15.20
C GLU A 37 -3.96 -7.11 14.61
N SER A 38 -5.14 -7.58 14.19
CA SER A 38 -5.36 -8.92 13.61
C SER A 38 -4.92 -9.03 12.16
N GLU A 39 -4.73 -7.92 11.45
CA GLU A 39 -4.31 -7.96 10.05
C GLU A 39 -2.87 -8.48 9.92
N PRO A 40 -2.54 -9.31 8.92
CA PRO A 40 -1.19 -9.86 8.72
C PRO A 40 -0.21 -8.86 8.10
N PHE A 41 -0.59 -7.59 7.99
CA PHE A 41 0.20 -6.51 7.39
C PHE A 41 0.04 -5.20 8.17
N TYR A 42 0.90 -4.23 7.86
CA TYR A 42 0.75 -2.83 8.20
C TYR A 42 0.42 -2.04 6.94
N LEU A 43 -0.64 -1.22 6.99
CA LEU A 43 -1.02 -0.28 5.95
C LEU A 43 -0.74 1.13 6.46
N TYR A 44 0.38 1.70 6.08
CA TYR A 44 0.76 3.04 6.49
C TYR A 44 0.19 4.08 5.51
N VAL A 45 -0.64 4.97 6.02
CA VAL A 45 -1.28 6.05 5.27
C VAL A 45 -0.84 7.41 5.82
N PRO A 46 -0.81 8.49 5.02
CA PRO A 46 -0.47 9.82 5.54
C PRO A 46 -1.33 10.20 6.75
N THR A 47 -0.75 10.88 7.73
CA THR A 47 -1.47 11.34 8.94
C THR A 47 -2.60 12.34 8.63
N THR A 48 -2.60 12.91 7.42
CA THR A 48 -3.68 13.79 6.92
C THR A 48 -4.91 13.03 6.43
N TRP A 49 -4.80 11.71 6.24
CA TRP A 49 -5.92 10.86 5.85
C TRP A 49 -6.67 10.36 7.09
N VAL A 50 -7.96 10.18 6.97
CA VAL A 50 -8.83 9.73 8.06
C VAL A 50 -8.95 8.22 8.03
N LEU A 51 -8.58 7.56 9.15
CA LEU A 51 -8.71 6.11 9.26
C LEU A 51 -10.18 5.69 9.27
N ASN A 52 -10.47 4.61 8.55
CA ASN A 52 -11.80 4.00 8.53
C ASN A 52 -11.71 2.51 8.82
N ASN A 53 -11.83 2.15 10.08
CA ASN A 53 -11.77 0.76 10.54
C ASN A 53 -13.18 0.16 10.71
N SER A 54 -14.21 0.79 10.16
CA SER A 54 -15.56 0.26 10.18
C SER A 54 -15.69 -0.87 9.16
N GLY A 55 -15.94 -2.07 9.62
CA GLY A 55 -16.19 -3.22 8.73
C GLY A 55 -15.06 -4.23 8.61
N GLY A 56 -13.99 -4.12 9.42
CA GLY A 56 -12.91 -5.11 9.47
C GLY A 56 -11.92 -5.04 8.30
N THR A 57 -11.97 -4.01 7.48
CA THR A 57 -11.03 -3.77 6.39
C THR A 57 -10.09 -2.63 6.77
N ALA A 58 -8.79 -2.84 6.61
CA ALA A 58 -7.80 -1.77 6.77
C ALA A 58 -8.03 -0.71 5.68
N SER A 59 -8.45 0.49 6.07
CA SER A 59 -8.76 1.54 5.11
C SER A 59 -8.60 2.95 5.65
N ALA A 60 -8.42 3.91 4.75
CA ALA A 60 -8.41 5.34 5.04
C ALA A 60 -8.97 6.12 3.86
N TYR A 61 -9.52 7.30 4.12
CA TYR A 61 -10.00 8.21 3.08
C TYR A 61 -9.38 9.60 3.26
N TYR A 62 -9.24 10.32 2.15
CA TYR A 62 -8.64 11.66 2.16
C TYR A 62 -9.53 12.68 2.88
N SER A 63 -10.79 12.80 2.43
CA SER A 63 -11.80 13.65 3.06
C SER A 63 -13.21 13.21 2.67
N SER A 64 -14.22 13.68 3.41
CA SER A 64 -15.62 13.38 3.12
C SER A 64 -16.12 13.93 1.78
N ASP A 65 -15.45 14.92 1.23
CA ASP A 65 -15.91 15.65 0.03
C ASP A 65 -15.19 15.19 -1.24
N ASP A 66 -14.06 14.47 -1.11
CA ASP A 66 -13.21 14.05 -2.23
C ASP A 66 -13.52 12.63 -2.72
N TYR A 67 -14.05 11.76 -1.87
CA TYR A 67 -14.32 10.33 -2.12
C TYR A 67 -13.08 9.47 -2.38
N SER A 68 -11.86 10.05 -2.32
CA SER A 68 -10.62 9.30 -2.48
C SER A 68 -10.35 8.47 -1.24
N ASN A 69 -10.12 7.16 -1.44
CA ASN A 69 -9.84 6.23 -0.36
C ASN A 69 -8.89 5.12 -0.80
N VAL A 70 -8.22 4.54 0.17
CA VAL A 70 -7.40 3.37 0.01
C VAL A 70 -7.83 2.29 1.00
N SER A 71 -7.82 1.05 0.55
CA SER A 71 -8.07 -0.11 1.41
C SER A 71 -7.11 -1.25 1.06
N MET A 72 -6.87 -2.12 2.03
CA MET A 72 -6.10 -3.34 1.81
C MET A 72 -6.81 -4.52 2.46
N THR A 73 -6.89 -5.61 1.71
CA THR A 73 -7.51 -6.86 2.12
C THR A 73 -6.57 -8.04 1.86
N CYS A 74 -6.81 -9.12 2.59
CA CYS A 74 -6.16 -10.41 2.42
C CYS A 74 -7.23 -11.43 2.06
N MET A 75 -7.03 -12.20 0.98
CA MET A 75 -7.96 -13.23 0.53
C MET A 75 -7.25 -14.57 0.45
N ILE A 76 -7.90 -15.61 0.97
CA ILE A 76 -7.46 -16.99 0.80
C ILE A 76 -7.76 -17.40 -0.64
N ILE A 77 -6.79 -18.05 -1.27
CA ILE A 77 -6.94 -18.65 -2.59
C ILE A 77 -6.92 -20.16 -2.44
N ASP A 78 -7.67 -20.82 -3.30
CA ASP A 78 -7.41 -22.22 -3.56
C ASP A 78 -6.27 -22.32 -4.58
N PRO A 79 -5.09 -22.84 -4.21
CA PRO A 79 -3.95 -22.95 -5.12
C PRO A 79 -4.23 -23.83 -6.36
N GLU A 80 -5.28 -24.66 -6.31
CA GLU A 80 -5.72 -25.45 -7.47
C GLU A 80 -6.54 -24.62 -8.46
N GLU A 81 -7.08 -23.46 -8.01
CA GLU A 81 -7.89 -22.58 -8.84
C GLU A 81 -7.10 -21.40 -9.41
N MET A 82 -6.11 -20.87 -8.66
CA MET A 82 -5.36 -19.68 -9.08
C MET A 82 -4.05 -19.54 -8.30
N ASP A 83 -2.93 -19.53 -8.99
CA ASP A 83 -1.60 -19.40 -8.36
C ASP A 83 -0.74 -18.27 -8.96
N GLU A 84 -1.24 -17.58 -10.00
CA GLU A 84 -0.52 -16.52 -10.70
C GLU A 84 -1.23 -15.17 -10.63
N LEU A 85 -0.45 -14.09 -10.48
CA LEU A 85 -0.97 -12.71 -10.41
C LEU A 85 -1.69 -12.28 -11.69
N GLU A 86 -1.18 -12.66 -12.87
CA GLU A 86 -1.80 -12.31 -14.15
C GLU A 86 -3.13 -13.06 -14.39
N GLU A 87 -3.25 -14.26 -13.88
CA GLU A 87 -4.51 -15.00 -13.90
C GLU A 87 -5.55 -14.32 -13.02
N TYR A 88 -5.15 -13.91 -11.79
CA TYR A 88 -6.00 -13.12 -10.91
C TYR A 88 -6.50 -11.83 -11.58
N LYS A 89 -5.60 -11.06 -12.20
CA LYS A 89 -5.94 -9.83 -12.93
C LYS A 89 -6.98 -10.12 -14.02
N SER A 90 -6.72 -11.13 -14.84
CA SER A 90 -7.59 -11.47 -15.97
C SER A 90 -8.99 -11.89 -15.51
N ALA A 91 -9.07 -12.74 -14.49
CA ALA A 91 -10.33 -13.19 -13.92
C ALA A 91 -11.10 -12.03 -13.28
N THR A 92 -10.41 -11.20 -12.50
CA THR A 92 -11.00 -10.03 -11.84
C THR A 92 -11.56 -9.03 -12.85
N LEU A 93 -10.80 -8.68 -13.89
CA LEU A 93 -11.26 -7.74 -14.93
C LEU A 93 -12.48 -8.28 -15.67
N ALA A 94 -12.52 -9.58 -16.01
CA ALA A 94 -13.66 -10.21 -16.66
C ALA A 94 -14.92 -10.19 -15.77
N GLU A 95 -14.78 -10.45 -14.48
CA GLU A 95 -15.88 -10.37 -13.53
C GLU A 95 -16.41 -8.93 -13.40
N LEU A 96 -15.51 -7.95 -13.20
CA LEU A 96 -15.86 -6.53 -13.07
C LEU A 96 -16.57 -6.01 -14.32
N GLU A 97 -16.12 -6.36 -15.52
CA GLU A 97 -16.77 -6.01 -16.79
C GLU A 97 -18.21 -6.54 -16.85
N SER A 98 -18.45 -7.72 -16.30
CA SER A 98 -19.77 -8.33 -16.31
C SER A 98 -20.81 -7.65 -15.39
N VAL A 99 -20.35 -6.93 -14.34
CA VAL A 99 -21.23 -6.41 -13.28
C VAL A 99 -21.21 -4.89 -13.15
N LEU A 100 -20.15 -4.21 -13.61
CA LEU A 100 -20.02 -2.75 -13.46
C LEU A 100 -20.52 -2.01 -14.71
N PRO A 101 -21.36 -0.99 -14.53
CA PRO A 101 -21.82 -0.17 -15.64
C PRO A 101 -20.70 0.73 -16.19
N ASP A 102 -20.65 0.88 -17.51
CA ASP A 102 -19.65 1.68 -18.24
C ASP A 102 -18.20 1.30 -17.87
N PHE A 103 -17.96 0.01 -17.60
CA PHE A 103 -16.65 -0.50 -17.26
C PHE A 103 -15.65 -0.27 -18.38
N LYS A 104 -14.46 0.17 -18.02
CA LYS A 104 -13.36 0.41 -18.96
C LYS A 104 -12.03 0.16 -18.28
N VAL A 105 -11.22 -0.73 -18.83
CA VAL A 105 -9.83 -0.90 -18.44
C VAL A 105 -9.03 0.33 -18.89
N ILE A 106 -8.19 0.86 -18.03
CA ILE A 106 -7.28 1.96 -18.32
C ILE A 106 -5.91 1.35 -18.59
N GLU A 107 -5.46 1.45 -19.84
CA GLU A 107 -4.10 1.06 -20.21
C GLU A 107 -3.12 2.08 -19.62
N THR A 108 -2.20 1.62 -18.80
CA THR A 108 -1.10 2.45 -18.31
C THR A 108 0.04 2.45 -19.32
N PRO A 109 0.83 3.52 -19.44
CA PRO A 109 1.99 3.56 -20.35
C PRO A 109 3.00 2.44 -20.11
N ALA A 110 2.99 1.81 -18.95
CA ALA A 110 3.81 0.64 -18.64
C ALA A 110 3.43 -0.61 -19.46
N ASP A 111 2.20 -0.66 -20.01
CA ASP A 111 1.74 -1.75 -20.87
C ASP A 111 2.15 -1.55 -22.36
N SER A 112 2.68 -0.36 -22.72
CA SER A 112 3.07 -0.01 -24.08
C SER A 112 4.60 0.04 -24.24
N ASP A 113 5.15 -0.89 -25.02
CA ASP A 113 6.46 -0.85 -25.72
C ASP A 113 7.75 -0.65 -24.88
N VAL A 114 7.74 -0.77 -23.56
CA VAL A 114 8.97 -0.83 -22.76
C VAL A 114 9.45 -2.28 -22.73
N SER A 115 10.71 -2.52 -23.11
CA SER A 115 11.31 -3.86 -23.05
C SER A 115 11.25 -4.38 -21.59
N ASP A 116 11.01 -5.69 -21.42
CA ASP A 116 10.91 -6.34 -20.10
C ASP A 116 12.13 -6.10 -19.17
N GLU A 117 13.26 -5.66 -19.73
CA GLU A 117 14.48 -5.34 -18.99
C GLU A 117 14.47 -3.92 -18.35
N GLU A 118 13.55 -3.04 -18.74
CA GLU A 118 13.44 -1.65 -18.22
C GLU A 118 12.21 -1.43 -17.32
N LYS A 119 11.33 -2.41 -17.18
CA LYS A 119 10.19 -2.30 -16.24
C LYS A 119 10.71 -2.35 -14.82
N ALA A 120 10.61 -1.22 -14.10
CA ALA A 120 10.80 -1.23 -12.66
C ALA A 120 9.81 -2.25 -12.07
N THR A 121 10.33 -3.28 -11.39
CA THR A 121 9.48 -4.30 -10.77
C THR A 121 8.64 -3.64 -9.69
N LEU A 122 7.32 -3.58 -9.90
CA LEU A 122 6.40 -3.12 -8.86
C LEU A 122 6.45 -4.10 -7.68
N THR A 123 6.54 -3.57 -6.48
CA THR A 123 6.49 -4.41 -5.28
C THR A 123 5.44 -3.91 -4.29
N LEU A 124 4.84 -4.84 -3.55
CA LEU A 124 3.97 -4.55 -2.41
C LEU A 124 4.48 -5.34 -1.20
N GLY A 125 4.87 -4.63 -0.14
CA GLY A 125 5.46 -5.28 1.03
C GLY A 125 6.77 -6.03 0.74
N GLY A 126 7.55 -5.57 -0.26
CA GLY A 126 8.80 -6.18 -0.69
C GLY A 126 8.66 -7.46 -1.53
N ARG A 127 7.47 -7.74 -2.05
CA ARG A 127 7.18 -8.88 -2.95
C ARG A 127 6.75 -8.38 -4.30
N ASP A 128 7.05 -9.13 -5.34
CA ASP A 128 6.60 -8.82 -6.70
C ASP A 128 5.08 -8.63 -6.72
N ALA A 129 4.65 -7.60 -7.42
CA ALA A 129 3.25 -7.21 -7.50
C ALA A 129 2.90 -6.80 -8.93
N ILE A 130 1.62 -6.89 -9.24
CA ILE A 130 1.06 -6.31 -10.47
C ILE A 130 0.10 -5.19 -10.10
N SER A 131 -0.11 -4.26 -11.03
CA SER A 131 -1.17 -3.26 -10.93
C SER A 131 -2.04 -3.25 -12.17
N PHE A 132 -3.28 -2.87 -12.00
CA PHE A 132 -4.21 -2.60 -13.08
C PHE A 132 -5.21 -1.53 -12.67
N GLU A 133 -5.69 -0.80 -13.65
CA GLU A 133 -6.59 0.32 -13.45
C GLU A 133 -7.85 0.17 -14.30
N TYR A 134 -8.96 0.64 -13.77
CA TYR A 134 -10.22 0.66 -14.49
C TYR A 134 -11.11 1.81 -14.02
N GLU A 135 -12.09 2.14 -14.86
CA GLU A 135 -13.15 3.09 -14.56
C GLU A 135 -14.52 2.42 -14.65
N CYS A 136 -15.47 2.93 -13.89
CA CYS A 136 -16.89 2.61 -14.05
C CYS A 136 -17.76 3.78 -13.58
N THR A 137 -19.03 3.76 -13.96
CA THR A 137 -20.01 4.78 -13.55
C THR A 137 -20.92 4.24 -12.46
N LEU A 138 -20.87 4.82 -11.26
CA LEU A 138 -21.75 4.47 -10.15
C LEU A 138 -22.55 5.69 -9.72
N SER A 139 -23.88 5.56 -9.71
CA SER A 139 -24.79 6.66 -9.31
C SER A 139 -24.54 7.97 -10.08
N GLY A 140 -24.21 7.86 -11.37
CA GLY A 140 -23.98 9.01 -12.25
C GLY A 140 -22.64 9.71 -12.07
N LYS A 141 -21.70 9.11 -11.33
CA LYS A 141 -20.32 9.58 -11.16
C LYS A 141 -19.37 8.54 -11.71
N THR A 142 -18.32 8.99 -12.40
CA THR A 142 -17.25 8.12 -12.88
C THR A 142 -16.19 7.99 -11.79
N TYR A 143 -15.93 6.75 -11.38
CA TYR A 143 -14.88 6.39 -10.46
C TYR A 143 -13.76 5.72 -11.21
N ARG A 144 -12.52 5.98 -10.78
CA ARG A 144 -11.32 5.30 -11.22
C ARG A 144 -10.69 4.53 -10.07
N TYR A 145 -10.24 3.34 -10.37
CA TYR A 145 -9.68 2.38 -9.43
C TYR A 145 -8.28 2.00 -9.88
N MET A 146 -7.38 1.86 -8.92
CA MET A 146 -6.11 1.15 -9.06
C MET A 146 -6.13 -0.04 -8.10
N GLN A 147 -5.82 -1.21 -8.60
CA GLN A 147 -5.55 -2.37 -7.77
C GLN A 147 -4.09 -2.76 -7.88
N VAL A 148 -3.44 -2.97 -6.72
CA VAL A 148 -2.09 -3.51 -6.62
C VAL A 148 -2.17 -4.81 -5.86
N VAL A 149 -1.70 -5.89 -6.48
CA VAL A 149 -1.89 -7.25 -5.99
C VAL A 149 -0.54 -7.93 -5.86
N THR A 150 -0.32 -8.61 -4.75
CA THR A 150 0.81 -9.51 -4.54
C THR A 150 0.35 -10.82 -3.93
N LEU A 151 1.15 -11.85 -4.13
CA LEU A 151 0.96 -13.18 -3.54
C LEU A 151 1.98 -13.40 -2.41
N LYS A 152 1.51 -13.79 -1.22
CA LYS A 152 2.36 -14.19 -0.11
C LYS A 152 1.76 -15.43 0.54
N ASP A 153 2.53 -16.52 0.55
CA ASP A 153 2.05 -17.82 0.97
C ASP A 153 0.78 -18.17 0.14
N ASP A 154 -0.24 -18.70 0.66
CA ASP A 154 -1.47 -19.02 -0.10
C ASP A 154 -2.51 -17.88 -0.05
N PHE A 155 -2.04 -16.60 0.01
CA PHE A 155 -2.92 -15.44 0.12
C PHE A 155 -2.62 -14.38 -0.93
N PHE A 156 -3.66 -13.87 -1.57
CA PHE A 156 -3.61 -12.60 -2.29
C PHE A 156 -3.79 -11.43 -1.34
N TYR A 157 -2.89 -10.47 -1.45
CA TYR A 157 -2.99 -9.19 -0.76
C TYR A 157 -3.30 -8.12 -1.80
N LEU A 158 -4.44 -7.49 -1.62
CA LEU A 158 -5.03 -6.56 -2.56
C LEU A 158 -5.10 -5.18 -1.94
N LEU A 159 -4.33 -4.23 -2.45
CA LEU A 159 -4.45 -2.82 -2.15
C LEU A 159 -5.30 -2.18 -3.25
N THR A 160 -6.39 -1.51 -2.87
CA THR A 160 -7.28 -0.80 -3.78
C THR A 160 -7.29 0.69 -3.47
N TYR A 161 -6.94 1.51 -4.44
CA TYR A 161 -7.18 2.95 -4.43
C TYR A 161 -8.41 3.26 -5.27
N THR A 162 -9.32 4.05 -4.72
CA THR A 162 -10.57 4.48 -5.37
C THR A 162 -10.69 5.99 -5.28
N SER A 163 -11.04 6.64 -6.38
CA SER A 163 -11.33 8.08 -6.42
C SER A 163 -12.37 8.39 -7.50
N LEU A 164 -12.97 9.57 -7.44
CA LEU A 164 -13.61 10.15 -8.61
C LEU A 164 -12.54 10.34 -9.70
N ALA A 165 -12.88 10.07 -10.96
CA ALA A 165 -11.93 10.18 -12.07
C ALA A 165 -11.29 11.59 -12.15
N GLU A 166 -12.03 12.64 -11.82
CA GLU A 166 -11.55 14.04 -11.81
C GLU A 166 -10.58 14.36 -10.66
N ASN A 167 -10.54 13.54 -9.62
CA ASN A 167 -9.67 13.72 -8.45
C ASN A 167 -8.52 12.70 -8.42
N TYR A 168 -8.57 11.66 -9.23
CA TYR A 168 -7.70 10.51 -9.16
C TYR A 168 -6.21 10.87 -9.14
N ASP A 169 -5.77 11.70 -10.09
CA ASP A 169 -4.35 12.06 -10.23
C ASP A 169 -3.82 12.92 -9.08
N LYS A 170 -4.71 13.56 -8.31
CA LYS A 170 -4.32 14.45 -7.20
C LYS A 170 -3.62 13.73 -6.06
N HIS A 171 -3.88 12.43 -5.92
CA HIS A 171 -3.42 11.64 -4.79
C HIS A 171 -2.40 10.55 -5.17
N LEU A 172 -1.99 10.45 -6.44
CA LEU A 172 -1.08 9.39 -6.90
C LEU A 172 0.27 9.40 -6.15
N GLU A 173 0.81 10.56 -5.81
CA GLU A 173 2.03 10.67 -4.99
C GLU A 173 1.83 10.05 -3.60
N ALA A 174 0.70 10.35 -2.95
CA ALA A 174 0.37 9.76 -1.65
C ALA A 174 0.15 8.24 -1.76
N ILE A 175 -0.52 7.78 -2.82
CA ILE A 175 -0.75 6.36 -3.08
C ILE A 175 0.58 5.63 -3.33
N GLY A 176 1.49 6.21 -4.12
CA GLY A 176 2.85 5.68 -4.29
C GLY A 176 3.57 5.49 -2.96
N GLY A 177 3.56 6.52 -2.10
CA GLY A 177 4.13 6.43 -0.77
C GLY A 177 3.44 5.41 0.14
N ILE A 178 2.12 5.18 0.00
CA ILE A 178 1.42 4.12 0.72
C ILE A 178 1.89 2.74 0.25
N ILE A 179 1.96 2.50 -1.06
CA ILE A 179 2.41 1.23 -1.65
C ILE A 179 3.83 0.88 -1.19
N GLU A 180 4.76 1.85 -1.23
CA GLU A 180 6.15 1.69 -0.81
C GLU A 180 6.30 1.33 0.67
N ASN A 181 5.38 1.80 1.52
CA ASN A 181 5.45 1.61 2.96
C ASN A 181 4.61 0.43 3.48
N VAL A 182 3.88 -0.31 2.65
CA VAL A 182 3.24 -1.55 3.08
C VAL A 182 4.29 -2.53 3.59
N THR A 183 4.02 -3.16 4.71
CA THR A 183 4.89 -4.23 5.26
C THR A 183 4.06 -5.39 5.79
N PHE A 184 4.54 -6.61 5.57
CA PHE A 184 3.93 -7.81 6.15
C PHE A 184 4.44 -8.06 7.56
N LYS A 185 3.55 -8.48 8.45
CA LYS A 185 3.95 -8.93 9.80
C LYS A 185 4.75 -10.21 9.68
N LYS A 186 5.72 -10.38 10.58
CA LYS A 186 6.44 -11.64 10.73
C LYS A 186 5.53 -12.62 11.47
N ASP A 187 5.50 -13.84 11.01
CA ASP A 187 4.84 -14.96 11.67
C ASP A 187 5.52 -15.26 13.03
#